data_77a16c231279cabffa561ba6cb9785b8
#
_entry.id   77a16c231279cabffa561ba6cb9785b8
#
_cell.length_a   1.000
_cell.length_b   1.000
_cell.length_c   1.000
_cell.angle_alpha   90.00
_cell.angle_beta   90.00
_cell.angle_gamma   90.00
#
_symmetry.space_group_name_H-M   'P 1'
#
loop_
_entity.id
_entity.type
_entity.pdbx_description
1 polymer ?
#
loop_
_entity_poly.entity_id
_entity_poly.type
_entity_poly.pdbx_seq_one_letter_code
_entity_poly.pdbx_strand_id
1 'polypeptide(L)'
;MKSNIIEGLQIVGFYRHSQLADRGVKEGDWILEYNGEKITSKAQLQRMKLKFQNSKNIVLKVRRDDLEEYFQIWPGDLGVYLAEREKDPEILSDAKRIENIGRLEKRTGMENTFFGSLINTLKIFGIEIEPTVLMGLSAFSFRIQFYNKFSVDALDPANGFDCIKFLFENLKWSYRKIHTNNRNQIKEIIKNSIDNGIPVLAKNLCGQNDWGIITGYQNNGKELFCRSYNDKTVDYSIAPQISETVIVFEKSPILAKDENDFSPPAQSYINSLKAAKEMLSIENCDGYSIGNYALQKWQNALKDNRYFESLTNKEFRKICVNNQFLFNLYCFNCKIAANFLKSIIEIFPDSKEHLKRLSKFYGAEGKVLHNCQKYIPINSNEDLRIFFTEQYRNNEVVALIKVQKKNNEILAIMEKLPLFK
;
A
#
# COMPACT_ATOMS: atom_id res chain seq x y z
N MET A 1 -11.01 -26.29 21.68
CA MET A 1 -10.14 -26.99 20.72
C MET A 1 -8.73 -26.45 20.89
N LYS A 2 -7.74 -27.30 21.13
CA LYS A 2 -6.33 -26.84 21.23
C LYS A 2 -5.92 -26.38 19.82
N SER A 3 -5.66 -25.10 19.64
CA SER A 3 -5.06 -24.60 18.41
C SER A 3 -3.68 -25.21 18.27
N ASN A 4 -3.49 -26.13 17.32
CA ASN A 4 -2.18 -26.63 16.98
C ASN A 4 -1.33 -25.46 16.51
N ILE A 5 -0.39 -25.02 17.35
CA ILE A 5 0.57 -23.99 16.98
C ILE A 5 1.37 -24.55 15.80
N ILE A 6 1.19 -23.97 14.63
CA ILE A 6 2.01 -24.32 13.47
C ILE A 6 3.37 -23.66 13.67
N GLU A 7 4.38 -24.43 14.02
CA GLU A 7 5.77 -23.99 14.01
C GLU A 7 6.24 -23.95 12.56
N GLY A 8 6.68 -22.80 12.06
CA GLY A 8 7.14 -22.66 10.69
C GLY A 8 7.26 -21.22 10.22
N LEU A 9 7.61 -21.05 8.95
CA LEU A 9 7.62 -19.75 8.27
C LEU A 9 6.53 -19.72 7.21
N GLN A 10 5.60 -18.77 7.31
CA GLN A 10 4.55 -18.63 6.31
C GLN A 10 5.10 -17.94 5.06
N ILE A 11 4.76 -18.48 3.89
CA ILE A 11 5.01 -17.86 2.60
C ILE A 11 3.95 -16.79 2.36
N VAL A 12 4.38 -15.52 2.28
CA VAL A 12 3.51 -14.35 2.10
C VAL A 12 3.71 -13.68 0.76
N GLY A 13 4.31 -14.37 -0.19
CA GLY A 13 4.50 -13.94 -1.57
C GLY A 13 5.74 -14.52 -2.22
N PHE A 14 5.86 -14.33 -3.53
CA PHE A 14 6.93 -14.86 -4.35
C PHE A 14 7.73 -13.77 -5.07
N TYR A 15 9.01 -14.02 -5.30
CA TYR A 15 9.83 -13.24 -6.22
C TYR A 15 9.49 -13.60 -7.67
N ARG A 16 9.88 -12.75 -8.61
CA ARG A 16 9.56 -12.91 -10.03
C ARG A 16 10.04 -14.26 -10.63
N HIS A 17 11.07 -14.86 -10.06
CA HIS A 17 11.64 -16.16 -10.46
C HIS A 17 11.78 -17.05 -9.23
N SER A 18 10.64 -17.48 -8.68
CA SER A 18 10.61 -18.32 -7.49
C SER A 18 10.65 -19.78 -7.86
N GLN A 19 11.70 -20.49 -7.42
CA GLN A 19 11.74 -21.94 -7.59
C GLN A 19 10.62 -22.68 -6.85
N LEU A 20 10.00 -22.07 -5.82
CA LEU A 20 8.89 -22.67 -5.10
C LEU A 20 7.57 -22.46 -5.85
N ALA A 21 7.34 -21.28 -6.42
CA ALA A 21 6.16 -21.02 -7.26
C ALA A 21 6.10 -21.98 -8.46
N ASP A 22 7.24 -22.21 -9.12
CA ASP A 22 7.36 -23.13 -10.26
C ASP A 22 7.04 -24.58 -9.90
N ARG A 23 7.09 -24.94 -8.63
CA ARG A 23 6.77 -26.30 -8.09
C ARG A 23 5.38 -26.41 -7.48
N GLY A 24 4.55 -25.37 -7.62
CA GLY A 24 3.16 -25.39 -7.14
C GLY A 24 2.98 -25.05 -5.66
N VAL A 25 4.03 -24.56 -4.97
CA VAL A 25 3.89 -23.95 -3.64
C VAL A 25 3.11 -22.65 -3.78
N LYS A 26 2.21 -22.37 -2.84
CA LYS A 26 1.30 -21.22 -2.88
C LYS A 26 1.56 -20.25 -1.75
N GLU A 27 1.10 -19.04 -1.93
CA GLU A 27 0.99 -18.07 -0.85
C GLU A 27 0.02 -18.59 0.22
N GLY A 28 0.38 -18.40 1.48
CA GLY A 28 -0.33 -19.00 2.61
C GLY A 28 0.28 -20.33 3.10
N ASP A 29 1.05 -21.03 2.28
CA ASP A 29 1.75 -22.25 2.69
C ASP A 29 2.80 -21.97 3.78
N TRP A 30 3.09 -23.00 4.59
CA TRP A 30 4.05 -22.90 5.69
C TRP A 30 5.26 -23.79 5.45
N ILE A 31 6.46 -23.23 5.48
CA ILE A 31 7.71 -23.99 5.50
C ILE A 31 7.93 -24.51 6.91
N LEU A 32 7.88 -25.82 7.08
CA LEU A 32 8.07 -26.50 8.36
C LEU A 32 9.49 -27.01 8.54
N GLU A 33 10.08 -27.57 7.47
CA GLU A 33 11.41 -28.18 7.50
C GLU A 33 12.20 -27.85 6.23
N TYR A 34 13.50 -27.71 6.41
CA TYR A 34 14.47 -27.57 5.33
C TYR A 34 15.49 -28.70 5.43
N ASN A 35 15.41 -29.67 4.53
CA ASN A 35 16.24 -30.87 4.49
C ASN A 35 16.22 -31.68 5.80
N GLY A 36 14.99 -31.89 6.37
CA GLY A 36 14.75 -32.63 7.61
C GLY A 36 14.95 -31.82 8.90
N GLU A 37 15.47 -30.61 8.81
CA GLU A 37 15.67 -29.72 9.96
C GLU A 37 14.47 -28.79 10.14
N LYS A 38 13.88 -28.75 11.33
CA LYS A 38 12.74 -27.85 11.63
C LYS A 38 13.13 -26.39 11.47
N ILE A 39 12.21 -25.63 10.91
CA ILE A 39 12.37 -24.18 10.66
C ILE A 39 11.31 -23.44 11.47
N THR A 40 11.74 -22.59 12.39
CA THR A 40 10.86 -21.77 13.25
C THR A 40 11.15 -20.27 13.10
N SER A 41 12.27 -19.90 12.46
CA SER A 41 12.66 -18.50 12.25
C SER A 41 13.44 -18.30 10.95
N LYS A 42 13.39 -17.07 10.42
CA LYS A 42 14.19 -16.69 9.24
C LYS A 42 15.69 -16.87 9.48
N ALA A 43 16.16 -16.58 10.68
CA ALA A 43 17.57 -16.75 11.05
C ALA A 43 17.97 -18.24 11.00
N GLN A 44 17.09 -19.14 11.46
CA GLN A 44 17.31 -20.59 11.38
C GLN A 44 17.32 -21.06 9.93
N LEU A 45 16.37 -20.62 9.10
CA LEU A 45 16.35 -20.94 7.67
C LEU A 45 17.63 -20.51 6.97
N GLN A 46 18.15 -19.31 7.26
CA GLN A 46 19.41 -18.84 6.69
C GLN A 46 20.59 -19.71 7.11
N ARG A 47 20.65 -20.12 8.38
CA ARG A 47 21.69 -21.08 8.83
C ARG A 47 21.59 -22.42 8.11
N MET A 48 20.38 -22.93 7.91
CA MET A 48 20.18 -24.19 7.18
C MET A 48 20.52 -24.07 5.69
N LYS A 49 20.19 -22.96 5.04
CA LYS A 49 20.63 -22.67 3.68
C LYS A 49 22.15 -22.71 3.54
N LEU A 50 22.88 -22.12 4.47
CA LEU A 50 24.35 -22.17 4.51
C LEU A 50 24.87 -23.59 4.78
N LYS A 51 24.28 -24.30 5.76
CA LYS A 51 24.65 -25.69 6.10
C LYS A 51 24.56 -26.63 4.90
N PHE A 52 23.52 -26.49 4.10
CA PHE A 52 23.21 -27.37 2.97
C PHE A 52 23.51 -26.77 1.58
N GLN A 53 24.32 -25.70 1.52
CA GLN A 53 24.59 -25.00 0.26
C GLN A 53 25.25 -25.86 -0.82
N ASN A 54 25.98 -26.90 -0.45
CA ASN A 54 26.67 -27.83 -1.33
C ASN A 54 25.89 -29.12 -1.59
N SER A 55 24.67 -29.25 -1.10
CA SER A 55 23.82 -30.41 -1.34
C SER A 55 23.34 -30.41 -2.80
N LYS A 56 23.15 -31.59 -3.39
CA LYS A 56 22.61 -31.70 -4.77
C LYS A 56 21.15 -31.28 -4.82
N ASN A 57 20.37 -31.68 -3.82
CA ASN A 57 18.96 -31.38 -3.69
C ASN A 57 18.63 -31.12 -2.22
N ILE A 58 17.60 -30.34 -1.99
CA ILE A 58 17.01 -30.03 -0.69
C ILE A 58 15.58 -30.54 -0.72
N VAL A 59 15.16 -31.18 0.36
CA VAL A 59 13.76 -31.52 0.59
C VAL A 59 13.16 -30.45 1.51
N LEU A 60 12.16 -29.75 1.01
CA LEU A 60 11.39 -28.77 1.77
C LEU A 60 10.07 -29.41 2.19
N LYS A 61 9.77 -29.40 3.47
CA LYS A 61 8.46 -29.80 3.98
C LYS A 61 7.59 -28.58 4.13
N VAL A 62 6.46 -28.59 3.47
CA VAL A 62 5.53 -27.47 3.40
C VAL A 62 4.16 -27.94 3.87
N ARG A 63 3.44 -27.11 4.59
CA ARG A 63 2.06 -27.36 5.00
C ARG A 63 1.13 -26.39 4.31
N ARG A 64 0.10 -26.94 3.69
CA ARG A 64 -1.04 -26.23 3.13
C ARG A 64 -2.30 -26.71 3.83
N ASP A 65 -3.01 -25.80 4.49
CA ASP A 65 -4.13 -26.17 5.35
C ASP A 65 -3.71 -27.25 6.37
N ASP A 66 -4.30 -28.44 6.34
CA ASP A 66 -3.94 -29.56 7.19
C ASP A 66 -3.08 -30.64 6.49
N LEU A 67 -2.66 -30.40 5.25
CA LEU A 67 -1.87 -31.33 4.46
C LEU A 67 -0.40 -30.94 4.46
N GLU A 68 0.46 -31.93 4.65
CA GLU A 68 1.91 -31.76 4.55
C GLU A 68 2.40 -32.32 3.21
N GLU A 69 3.11 -31.50 2.48
CA GLU A 69 3.67 -31.81 1.16
C GLU A 69 5.20 -31.67 1.16
N TYR A 70 5.89 -32.43 0.34
CA TYR A 70 7.35 -32.43 0.22
C TYR A 70 7.76 -31.97 -1.18
N PHE A 71 8.60 -30.94 -1.25
CA PHE A 71 9.10 -30.39 -2.48
C PHE A 71 10.62 -30.56 -2.59
N GLN A 72 11.08 -31.10 -3.71
CA GLN A 72 12.50 -31.10 -4.03
C GLN A 72 12.88 -29.76 -4.67
N ILE A 73 13.90 -29.12 -4.13
CA ILE A 73 14.36 -27.81 -4.55
C ILE A 73 15.89 -27.78 -4.69
N TRP A 74 16.39 -26.75 -5.35
CA TRP A 74 17.83 -26.49 -5.41
C TRP A 74 18.29 -25.75 -4.15
N PRO A 75 19.54 -25.96 -3.67
CA PRO A 75 20.14 -25.12 -2.64
C PRO A 75 20.14 -23.64 -3.05
N GLY A 76 20.00 -22.74 -2.09
CA GLY A 76 20.10 -21.31 -2.33
C GLY A 76 18.83 -20.52 -2.05
N ASP A 77 18.52 -19.54 -2.90
CA ASP A 77 17.34 -18.69 -2.68
C ASP A 77 16.05 -19.43 -3.03
N LEU A 78 15.10 -19.39 -2.12
CA LEU A 78 13.77 -19.99 -2.30
C LEU A 78 12.87 -19.16 -3.23
N GLY A 79 13.20 -17.87 -3.39
CA GLY A 79 12.41 -16.95 -4.18
C GLY A 79 11.09 -16.55 -3.53
N VAL A 80 11.03 -16.53 -2.17
CA VAL A 80 9.81 -16.26 -1.41
C VAL A 80 9.99 -15.17 -0.36
N TYR A 81 8.90 -14.48 -0.09
CA TYR A 81 8.76 -13.64 1.09
C TYR A 81 8.18 -14.47 2.21
N LEU A 82 8.80 -14.41 3.39
CA LEU A 82 8.44 -15.20 4.55
C LEU A 82 8.00 -14.29 5.70
N ALA A 83 6.95 -14.69 6.41
CA ALA A 83 6.57 -14.14 7.71
C ALA A 83 6.97 -15.11 8.82
N GLU A 84 7.49 -14.56 9.91
CA GLU A 84 7.61 -15.29 11.18
C GLU A 84 6.28 -15.17 11.90
N ARG A 85 5.79 -16.30 12.45
CA ARG A 85 4.58 -16.29 13.26
C ARG A 85 4.93 -15.93 14.70
N GLU A 86 4.18 -15.00 15.26
CA GLU A 86 4.09 -14.79 16.69
C GLU A 86 2.89 -15.58 17.24
N LYS A 87 2.93 -15.93 18.53
CA LYS A 87 1.81 -16.57 19.20
C LYS A 87 0.61 -15.63 19.17
N ASP A 88 -0.56 -16.18 18.83
CA ASP A 88 -1.80 -15.41 18.90
C ASP A 88 -2.01 -14.89 20.34
N PRO A 89 -2.48 -13.65 20.51
CA PRO A 89 -2.67 -13.07 21.84
C PRO A 89 -3.71 -13.89 22.65
N GLU A 90 -3.53 -13.90 23.95
CA GLU A 90 -4.54 -14.45 24.87
C GLU A 90 -5.79 -13.56 24.83
N ILE A 91 -6.96 -14.19 24.74
CA ILE A 91 -8.24 -13.50 24.71
C ILE A 91 -8.78 -13.45 26.14
N LEU A 92 -8.90 -12.22 26.66
CA LEU A 92 -9.43 -11.98 28.00
C LEU A 92 -10.98 -12.01 27.99
N SER A 93 -11.58 -12.18 29.18
CA SER A 93 -13.03 -12.27 29.32
C SER A 93 -13.81 -11.00 28.97
N ASP A 94 -13.13 -9.84 29.00
CA ASP A 94 -13.70 -8.54 28.63
C ASP A 94 -13.42 -8.15 27.17
N ALA A 95 -12.84 -9.07 26.38
CA ALA A 95 -12.50 -8.82 25.00
C ALA A 95 -13.75 -8.56 24.14
N LYS A 96 -13.71 -7.51 23.35
CA LYS A 96 -14.69 -7.20 22.30
C LYS A 96 -13.97 -7.09 20.97
N ARG A 97 -14.45 -7.82 19.97
CA ARG A 97 -13.82 -7.88 18.64
C ARG A 97 -14.88 -7.88 17.55
N ILE A 98 -14.54 -7.24 16.44
CA ILE A 98 -15.28 -7.33 15.19
C ILE A 98 -14.61 -8.44 14.38
N GLU A 99 -15.34 -9.50 14.11
CA GLU A 99 -14.81 -10.69 13.42
C GLU A 99 -14.81 -10.49 11.89
N ASN A 100 -14.13 -11.38 11.18
CA ASN A 100 -14.07 -11.45 9.71
C ASN A 100 -13.39 -10.28 9.01
N ILE A 101 -12.54 -9.51 9.71
CA ILE A 101 -11.67 -8.55 9.05
C ILE A 101 -10.44 -9.29 8.52
N GLY A 102 -10.32 -9.34 7.21
CA GLY A 102 -9.23 -10.03 6.51
C GLY A 102 -7.85 -9.45 6.83
N ARG A 103 -6.81 -10.24 6.59
CA ARG A 103 -5.42 -9.79 6.71
C ARG A 103 -5.12 -8.68 5.71
N LEU A 104 -4.21 -7.80 6.11
CA LEU A 104 -3.65 -6.78 5.22
C LEU A 104 -2.36 -7.33 4.61
N GLU A 105 -2.36 -7.54 3.30
CA GLU A 105 -1.25 -8.17 2.60
C GLU A 105 -0.54 -7.18 1.68
N LYS A 106 0.80 -7.23 1.68
CA LYS A 106 1.63 -6.47 0.74
C LYS A 106 1.57 -7.17 -0.62
N ARG A 107 1.60 -6.39 -1.72
CA ARG A 107 1.67 -6.88 -3.12
C ARG A 107 0.41 -7.50 -3.69
N THR A 108 -0.71 -7.19 -3.10
CA THR A 108 -2.04 -7.57 -3.61
C THR A 108 -2.60 -6.57 -4.63
N GLY A 109 -1.78 -5.61 -5.09
CA GLY A 109 -2.25 -4.47 -5.88
C GLY A 109 -2.75 -3.30 -5.02
N MET A 110 -2.52 -3.39 -3.70
CA MET A 110 -2.91 -2.41 -2.68
C MET A 110 -1.65 -1.85 -2.02
N GLU A 111 -0.82 -1.21 -2.84
CA GLU A 111 0.49 -0.72 -2.38
C GLU A 111 0.37 0.42 -1.36
N ASN A 112 -0.77 1.11 -1.32
CA ASN A 112 -1.04 2.11 -0.29
C ASN A 112 -1.83 1.51 0.87
N THR A 113 -1.24 1.57 2.06
CA THR A 113 -1.75 0.92 3.27
C THR A 113 -3.10 1.48 3.75
N PHE A 114 -3.39 2.76 3.47
CA PHE A 114 -4.69 3.35 3.77
C PHE A 114 -5.81 2.69 2.95
N PHE A 115 -5.64 2.59 1.63
CA PHE A 115 -6.69 2.01 0.78
C PHE A 115 -6.93 0.54 1.06
N GLY A 116 -5.88 -0.23 1.37
CA GLY A 116 -6.01 -1.61 1.78
C GLY A 116 -6.77 -1.77 3.10
N SER A 117 -6.46 -0.96 4.07
CA SER A 117 -7.19 -0.93 5.34
C SER A 117 -8.65 -0.50 5.14
N LEU A 118 -8.89 0.53 4.31
CA LEU A 118 -10.24 1.01 4.02
C LEU A 118 -11.09 -0.07 3.33
N ILE A 119 -10.57 -0.76 2.31
CA ILE A 119 -11.32 -1.81 1.60
C ILE A 119 -11.71 -2.95 2.54
N ASN A 120 -10.80 -3.42 3.40
CA ASN A 120 -11.14 -4.46 4.36
C ASN A 120 -12.14 -3.98 5.43
N THR A 121 -12.09 -2.69 5.78
CA THR A 121 -13.12 -2.08 6.64
C THR A 121 -14.48 -2.01 5.94
N LEU A 122 -14.52 -1.64 4.65
CA LEU A 122 -15.75 -1.51 3.88
C LEU A 122 -16.48 -2.86 3.70
N LYS A 123 -15.75 -3.97 3.63
CA LYS A 123 -16.33 -5.32 3.56
C LYS A 123 -17.19 -5.65 4.78
N ILE A 124 -16.88 -5.11 5.96
CA ILE A 124 -17.70 -5.30 7.17
C ILE A 124 -19.07 -4.62 7.02
N PHE A 125 -19.15 -3.58 6.21
CA PHE A 125 -20.41 -2.91 5.88
C PHE A 125 -21.10 -3.49 4.64
N GLY A 126 -20.62 -4.64 4.11
CA GLY A 126 -21.16 -5.24 2.87
C GLY A 126 -20.79 -4.49 1.59
N ILE A 127 -19.83 -3.55 1.65
CA ILE A 127 -19.39 -2.79 0.47
C ILE A 127 -18.21 -3.52 -0.17
N GLU A 128 -18.43 -4.02 -1.38
CA GLU A 128 -17.37 -4.50 -2.25
C GLU A 128 -17.05 -3.44 -3.30
N ILE A 129 -15.82 -2.96 -3.33
CA ILE A 129 -15.36 -1.97 -4.28
C ILE A 129 -13.96 -2.35 -4.78
N GLU A 130 -13.80 -2.30 -6.09
CA GLU A 130 -12.50 -2.54 -6.71
C GLU A 130 -11.46 -1.49 -6.27
N PRO A 131 -10.23 -1.92 -5.88
CA PRO A 131 -9.16 -1.01 -5.49
C PRO A 131 -8.92 0.12 -6.48
N THR A 132 -8.94 -0.22 -7.77
CA THR A 132 -8.77 0.73 -8.88
C THR A 132 -9.84 1.83 -8.87
N VAL A 133 -11.09 1.47 -8.60
CA VAL A 133 -12.21 2.41 -8.54
C VAL A 133 -12.07 3.31 -7.32
N LEU A 134 -11.80 2.73 -6.14
CA LEU A 134 -11.65 3.50 -4.90
C LEU A 134 -10.51 4.52 -4.98
N MET A 135 -9.34 4.11 -5.48
CA MET A 135 -8.19 4.99 -5.67
C MET A 135 -8.44 6.06 -6.75
N GLY A 136 -9.23 5.75 -7.78
CA GLY A 136 -9.66 6.72 -8.78
C GLY A 136 -10.61 7.76 -8.19
N LEU A 137 -11.64 7.32 -7.45
CA LEU A 137 -12.64 8.18 -6.82
C LEU A 137 -12.04 9.12 -5.75
N SER A 138 -10.94 8.71 -5.12
CA SER A 138 -10.17 9.54 -4.19
C SER A 138 -9.26 10.55 -4.90
N ALA A 139 -9.16 10.51 -6.22
CA ALA A 139 -8.18 11.21 -7.03
C ALA A 139 -6.70 10.84 -6.73
N PHE A 140 -6.42 9.92 -5.81
CA PHE A 140 -5.07 9.53 -5.42
C PHE A 140 -4.26 8.92 -6.58
N SER A 141 -4.93 8.17 -7.46
CA SER A 141 -4.29 7.59 -8.65
C SER A 141 -3.75 8.64 -9.65
N PHE A 142 -4.24 9.87 -9.57
CA PHE A 142 -3.80 10.99 -10.41
C PHE A 142 -2.79 11.91 -9.70
N ARG A 143 -2.57 11.69 -8.40
CA ARG A 143 -1.74 12.57 -7.58
C ARG A 143 -0.27 12.32 -7.81
N ILE A 144 0.44 13.39 -8.19
CA ILE A 144 1.90 13.49 -8.15
C ILE A 144 2.23 14.55 -7.13
N GLN A 145 3.07 14.23 -6.16
CA GLN A 145 3.39 15.11 -5.06
C GLN A 145 4.85 14.95 -4.64
N PHE A 146 5.52 16.07 -4.37
CA PHE A 146 6.90 16.10 -3.94
C PHE A 146 7.08 17.08 -2.79
N TYR A 147 7.81 16.67 -1.74
CA TYR A 147 7.98 17.45 -0.54
C TYR A 147 9.40 17.29 0.03
N ASN A 148 9.96 18.41 0.47
CA ASN A 148 11.17 18.49 1.29
C ASN A 148 12.28 17.48 0.92
N LYS A 149 12.80 17.55 -0.30
CA LYS A 149 13.90 16.72 -0.82
C LYS A 149 13.72 15.22 -0.51
N PHE A 150 12.74 14.60 -1.18
CA PHE A 150 12.42 13.17 -1.09
C PHE A 150 11.81 12.71 0.25
N SER A 151 11.01 13.53 0.92
CA SER A 151 10.27 13.06 2.09
C SER A 151 9.19 12.06 1.71
N VAL A 152 9.14 10.93 2.44
CA VAL A 152 8.08 9.92 2.30
C VAL A 152 6.72 10.42 2.81
N ASP A 153 6.65 11.56 3.47
CA ASP A 153 5.37 12.18 3.86
C ASP A 153 4.50 12.49 2.64
N ALA A 154 5.12 12.68 1.46
CA ALA A 154 4.41 12.83 0.20
C ALA A 154 3.65 11.57 -0.25
N LEU A 155 3.91 10.40 0.33
CA LEU A 155 3.22 9.14 0.02
C LEU A 155 1.87 9.03 0.74
N ASP A 156 1.71 9.70 1.89
CA ASP A 156 0.49 9.62 2.69
C ASP A 156 -0.69 10.27 1.95
N PRO A 157 -1.81 9.57 1.74
CA PRO A 157 -2.97 10.12 1.08
C PRO A 157 -3.63 11.28 1.83
N ALA A 158 -3.32 11.49 3.11
CA ALA A 158 -3.84 12.58 3.94
C ALA A 158 -3.02 13.88 3.85
N ASN A 159 -1.85 13.86 3.18
CA ASN A 159 -0.94 14.99 3.15
C ASN A 159 -1.00 15.73 1.79
N GLY A 160 -0.83 17.04 1.82
CA GLY A 160 -0.95 17.88 0.63
C GLY A 160 -2.39 17.90 0.12
N PHE A 161 -2.66 17.43 -1.10
CA PHE A 161 -4.04 17.18 -1.52
C PHE A 161 -4.57 16.00 -0.70
N ASP A 162 -5.43 16.27 0.30
CA ASP A 162 -6.00 15.25 1.19
C ASP A 162 -7.01 14.38 0.44
N CYS A 163 -6.49 13.30 -0.17
CA CYS A 163 -7.29 12.32 -0.92
C CYS A 163 -8.27 11.56 -0.02
N ILE A 164 -7.99 11.46 1.29
CA ILE A 164 -8.88 10.81 2.25
C ILE A 164 -10.12 11.68 2.45
N LYS A 165 -9.92 12.95 2.80
CA LYS A 165 -11.00 13.92 2.94
C LYS A 165 -11.82 13.99 1.66
N PHE A 166 -11.14 14.17 0.52
CA PHE A 166 -11.80 14.23 -0.78
C PHE A 166 -12.66 13.00 -1.07
N LEU A 167 -12.16 11.78 -0.81
CA LEU A 167 -12.90 10.54 -1.04
C LEU A 167 -14.17 10.48 -0.21
N PHE A 168 -14.08 10.74 1.10
CA PHE A 168 -15.23 10.64 1.99
C PHE A 168 -16.30 11.68 1.67
N GLU A 169 -15.89 12.92 1.36
CA GLU A 169 -16.81 13.98 0.91
C GLU A 169 -17.45 13.66 -0.44
N ASN A 170 -16.65 13.14 -1.39
CA ASN A 170 -17.09 12.76 -2.73
C ASN A 170 -18.13 11.62 -2.72
N LEU A 171 -17.98 10.67 -1.79
CA LEU A 171 -18.92 9.56 -1.59
C LEU A 171 -20.00 9.88 -0.54
N LYS A 172 -19.97 11.06 0.06
CA LYS A 172 -20.89 11.50 1.13
C LYS A 172 -20.89 10.57 2.34
N TRP A 173 -19.76 9.97 2.65
CA TRP A 173 -19.59 9.14 3.84
C TRP A 173 -19.37 10.00 5.08
N SER A 174 -20.13 9.72 6.14
CA SER A 174 -19.99 10.42 7.41
C SER A 174 -18.85 9.84 8.24
N TYR A 175 -17.87 10.65 8.55
CA TYR A 175 -16.66 10.25 9.27
C TYR A 175 -16.09 11.37 10.14
N ARG A 176 -15.23 10.98 11.09
CA ARG A 176 -14.37 11.91 11.82
C ARG A 176 -12.93 11.47 11.74
N LYS A 177 -12.05 12.37 11.32
CA LYS A 177 -10.60 12.22 11.43
C LYS A 177 -10.16 12.93 12.71
N ILE A 178 -9.60 12.18 13.64
CA ILE A 178 -9.18 12.67 14.96
C ILE A 178 -7.67 12.53 15.04
N HIS A 179 -7.02 13.62 15.42
CA HIS A 179 -5.61 13.66 15.77
C HIS A 179 -5.44 14.28 17.14
N THR A 180 -4.93 13.50 18.11
CA THR A 180 -4.72 13.98 19.48
C THR A 180 -3.70 13.10 20.21
N ASN A 181 -2.91 13.71 21.09
CA ASN A 181 -1.99 13.00 21.98
C ASN A 181 -2.71 12.53 23.28
N ASN A 182 -3.99 12.86 23.46
CA ASN A 182 -4.76 12.42 24.61
C ASN A 182 -5.20 10.95 24.42
N ARG A 183 -4.38 10.04 24.94
CA ARG A 183 -4.61 8.59 24.86
C ARG A 183 -5.93 8.13 25.42
N ASN A 184 -6.44 8.77 26.48
CA ASN A 184 -7.73 8.39 27.07
C ASN A 184 -8.89 8.77 26.15
N GLN A 185 -8.83 9.95 25.56
CA GLN A 185 -9.83 10.39 24.58
C GLN A 185 -9.89 9.45 23.37
N ILE A 186 -8.74 9.08 22.80
CA ILE A 186 -8.69 8.13 21.67
C ILE A 186 -9.24 6.75 22.07
N LYS A 187 -8.87 6.25 23.24
CA LYS A 187 -9.39 4.98 23.75
C LYS A 187 -10.91 4.95 23.84
N GLU A 188 -11.51 5.98 24.41
CA GLU A 188 -12.98 6.03 24.52
C GLU A 188 -13.65 6.11 23.14
N ILE A 189 -13.06 6.84 22.19
CA ILE A 189 -13.55 6.91 20.82
C ILE A 189 -13.47 5.52 20.15
N ILE A 190 -12.35 4.80 20.30
CA ILE A 190 -12.16 3.45 19.76
C ILE A 190 -13.18 2.49 20.39
N LYS A 191 -13.28 2.47 21.72
CA LYS A 191 -14.23 1.60 22.43
C LYS A 191 -15.66 1.83 21.94
N ASN A 192 -16.10 3.08 21.90
CA ASN A 192 -17.43 3.43 21.41
C ASN A 192 -17.66 2.96 19.97
N SER A 193 -16.66 3.07 19.10
CA SER A 193 -16.77 2.61 17.72
C SER A 193 -16.91 1.09 17.65
N ILE A 194 -16.04 0.36 18.34
CA ILE A 194 -16.04 -1.11 18.39
C ILE A 194 -17.34 -1.63 19.04
N ASP A 195 -17.83 -1.00 20.10
CA ASP A 195 -19.09 -1.37 20.75
C ASP A 195 -20.29 -1.24 19.83
N ASN A 196 -20.21 -0.36 18.82
CA ASN A 196 -21.21 -0.22 17.76
C ASN A 196 -20.92 -1.10 16.51
N GLY A 197 -19.98 -2.01 16.57
CA GLY A 197 -19.61 -2.89 15.44
C GLY A 197 -18.86 -2.19 14.32
N ILE A 198 -18.26 -1.01 14.57
CA ILE A 198 -17.59 -0.18 13.57
C ILE A 198 -16.07 -0.24 13.81
N PRO A 199 -15.29 -0.85 12.90
CA PRO A 199 -13.83 -0.86 12.99
C PRO A 199 -13.23 0.52 12.76
N VAL A 200 -12.04 0.75 13.29
CA VAL A 200 -11.39 2.08 13.28
C VAL A 200 -10.13 2.02 12.41
N LEU A 201 -10.03 2.90 11.41
CA LEU A 201 -8.79 3.08 10.66
C LEU A 201 -7.80 3.88 11.51
N ALA A 202 -6.57 3.40 11.61
CA ALA A 202 -5.57 4.02 12.47
C ALA A 202 -4.19 4.05 11.82
N LYS A 203 -3.49 5.17 11.97
CA LYS A 203 -2.13 5.35 11.47
C LYS A 203 -1.11 4.95 12.54
N ASN A 204 0.03 4.42 12.13
CA ASN A 204 1.15 4.08 13.03
C ASN A 204 0.83 3.02 14.10
N LEU A 205 -0.04 2.08 13.83
CA LEU A 205 -0.36 1.01 14.81
C LEU A 205 0.87 0.17 15.17
N CYS A 206 1.76 -0.11 14.23
CA CYS A 206 2.92 -0.97 14.42
C CYS A 206 4.26 -0.21 14.30
N GLY A 207 4.29 1.07 14.66
CA GLY A 207 5.50 1.89 14.69
C GLY A 207 6.06 2.30 13.32
N GLN A 208 5.32 2.06 12.24
CA GLN A 208 5.63 2.49 10.87
C GLN A 208 4.57 3.49 10.40
N ASN A 209 4.91 4.32 9.42
CA ASN A 209 3.98 5.31 8.85
C ASN A 209 2.83 4.67 8.03
N ASP A 210 2.42 3.47 8.40
CA ASP A 210 1.40 2.67 7.73
C ASP A 210 0.04 2.84 8.39
N TRP A 211 -1.01 2.69 7.60
CA TRP A 211 -2.38 2.58 8.07
C TRP A 211 -2.73 1.12 8.37
N GLY A 212 -3.55 0.91 9.39
CA GLY A 212 -4.09 -0.37 9.77
C GLY A 212 -5.53 -0.22 10.28
N ILE A 213 -6.07 -1.31 10.81
CA ILE A 213 -7.46 -1.39 11.29
C ILE A 213 -7.43 -1.82 12.74
N ILE A 214 -8.04 -1.06 13.63
CA ILE A 214 -8.36 -1.52 14.99
C ILE A 214 -9.67 -2.29 14.89
N THR A 215 -9.62 -3.55 15.32
CA THR A 215 -10.71 -4.52 15.16
C THR A 215 -11.37 -4.86 16.48
N GLY A 216 -10.80 -4.41 17.60
CA GLY A 216 -11.33 -4.72 18.91
C GLY A 216 -10.46 -4.20 20.04
N TYR A 217 -10.86 -4.53 21.26
CA TYR A 217 -10.09 -4.19 22.46
C TYR A 217 -10.29 -5.24 23.56
N GLN A 218 -9.38 -5.26 24.54
CA GLN A 218 -9.49 -5.97 25.80
C GLN A 218 -8.78 -5.22 26.93
N ASN A 219 -8.80 -5.74 28.16
CA ASN A 219 -8.18 -5.10 29.32
C ASN A 219 -8.67 -3.67 29.51
N ASN A 220 -10.00 -3.48 29.40
CA ASN A 220 -10.66 -2.16 29.43
C ASN A 220 -10.07 -1.13 28.45
N GLY A 221 -9.75 -1.58 27.23
CA GLY A 221 -9.19 -0.75 26.15
C GLY A 221 -7.70 -0.42 26.33
N LYS A 222 -6.97 -1.11 27.21
CA LYS A 222 -5.51 -0.98 27.30
C LYS A 222 -4.79 -1.71 26.18
N GLU A 223 -5.41 -2.77 25.69
CA GLU A 223 -4.91 -3.59 24.58
C GLU A 223 -5.91 -3.51 23.42
N LEU A 224 -5.41 -3.20 22.23
CA LEU A 224 -6.21 -3.03 21.03
C LEU A 224 -5.88 -4.15 20.05
N PHE A 225 -6.90 -4.91 19.66
CA PHE A 225 -6.77 -5.85 18.54
C PHE A 225 -6.69 -5.09 17.23
N CYS A 226 -5.82 -5.53 16.34
CA CYS A 226 -5.62 -4.84 15.06
C CYS A 226 -5.29 -5.79 13.91
N ARG A 227 -5.48 -5.27 12.70
CA ARG A 227 -4.86 -5.73 11.45
C ARG A 227 -3.88 -4.68 10.97
N SER A 228 -2.69 -5.13 10.59
CA SER A 228 -1.66 -4.30 9.99
C SER A 228 -0.93 -5.04 8.88
N TYR A 229 -0.19 -4.32 8.06
CA TYR A 229 0.69 -4.92 7.03
C TYR A 229 1.92 -5.63 7.61
N ASN A 230 2.05 -5.63 8.94
CA ASN A 230 3.13 -6.29 9.67
C ASN A 230 2.62 -7.40 10.59
N ASP A 231 1.37 -7.85 10.41
CA ASP A 231 0.79 -8.93 11.20
C ASP A 231 1.63 -10.20 11.11
N LYS A 232 1.98 -10.73 12.27
CA LYS A 232 2.74 -11.96 12.40
C LYS A 232 1.91 -13.10 13.05
N THR A 233 0.70 -12.77 13.50
CA THR A 233 -0.26 -13.71 14.12
C THR A 233 -1.25 -14.22 13.06
N VAL A 234 -1.91 -15.35 13.33
CA VAL A 234 -3.01 -15.83 12.46
C VAL A 234 -4.28 -15.07 12.78
N ASP A 235 -4.58 -14.94 14.06
CA ASP A 235 -5.66 -14.10 14.56
C ASP A 235 -5.22 -12.63 14.58
N TYR A 236 -6.01 -11.74 15.13
CA TYR A 236 -5.66 -10.34 15.27
C TYR A 236 -4.43 -10.14 16.15
N SER A 237 -3.54 -9.25 15.74
CA SER A 237 -2.41 -8.83 16.57
C SER A 237 -2.87 -7.84 17.64
N ILE A 238 -2.11 -7.71 18.73
CA ILE A 238 -2.24 -6.58 19.65
C ILE A 238 -1.38 -5.42 19.13
N ALA A 239 -1.97 -4.24 19.01
CA ALA A 239 -1.24 -3.05 18.61
C ALA A 239 -0.19 -2.68 19.68
N PRO A 240 1.09 -2.52 19.34
CA PRO A 240 2.15 -2.21 20.30
C PRO A 240 2.00 -0.79 20.89
N GLN A 241 1.20 0.04 20.25
CA GLN A 241 0.95 1.43 20.68
C GLN A 241 -0.45 1.89 20.25
N ILE A 242 -0.94 2.91 20.96
CA ILE A 242 -2.19 3.59 20.58
C ILE A 242 -1.84 4.65 19.53
N SER A 243 -2.52 4.63 18.40
CA SER A 243 -2.39 5.62 17.35
C SER A 243 -2.85 7.01 17.82
N GLU A 244 -2.12 8.05 17.42
CA GLU A 244 -2.55 9.45 17.64
C GLU A 244 -3.50 9.96 16.55
N THR A 245 -3.60 9.21 15.42
CA THR A 245 -4.45 9.57 14.29
C THR A 245 -5.37 8.41 13.94
N VAL A 246 -6.66 8.64 14.09
CA VAL A 246 -7.69 7.65 13.76
C VAL A 246 -8.77 8.24 12.87
N ILE A 247 -9.40 7.39 12.07
CA ILE A 247 -10.61 7.71 11.31
C ILE A 247 -11.70 6.76 11.75
N VAL A 248 -12.83 7.34 12.15
CA VAL A 248 -14.00 6.63 12.62
C VAL A 248 -15.17 6.97 11.71
N PHE A 249 -15.89 5.96 11.24
CA PHE A 249 -17.18 6.15 10.58
C PHE A 249 -18.23 6.47 11.65
N GLU A 250 -19.03 7.50 11.42
CA GLU A 250 -20.10 7.89 12.38
C GLU A 250 -21.33 6.99 12.25
N LYS A 251 -21.49 6.37 11.10
CA LYS A 251 -22.51 5.36 10.77
C LYS A 251 -22.02 4.51 9.61
N SER A 252 -22.70 3.39 9.36
CA SER A 252 -22.41 2.59 8.17
C SER A 252 -22.39 3.48 6.91
N PRO A 253 -21.40 3.34 6.03
CA PRO A 253 -21.37 4.05 4.75
C PRO A 253 -22.54 3.71 3.83
N ILE A 254 -23.28 2.63 4.10
CA ILE A 254 -24.48 2.25 3.34
C ILE A 254 -25.65 3.13 3.80
N LEU A 255 -26.08 4.06 2.94
CA LEU A 255 -27.36 4.73 3.06
C LEU A 255 -28.45 3.80 2.49
N ALA A 256 -29.06 3.03 3.41
CA ALA A 256 -30.37 2.38 3.28
C ALA A 256 -30.88 2.01 1.85
N LYS A 257 -31.09 0.77 1.61
CA LYS A 257 -32.18 0.06 0.94
C LYS A 257 -31.84 -1.06 -0.04
N ASP A 258 -30.63 -1.12 -0.61
CA ASP A 258 -30.27 -2.29 -1.43
C ASP A 258 -28.91 -2.84 -0.95
N GLU A 259 -28.98 -3.89 -0.12
CA GLU A 259 -27.86 -4.42 0.68
C GLU A 259 -26.74 -5.09 -0.14
N ASN A 260 -26.79 -5.11 -1.48
CA ASN A 260 -25.84 -5.92 -2.27
C ASN A 260 -25.16 -5.22 -3.45
N ASP A 261 -25.38 -3.91 -3.69
CA ASP A 261 -24.74 -3.28 -4.87
C ASP A 261 -24.38 -1.80 -4.61
N PHE A 262 -23.24 -1.60 -3.91
CA PHE A 262 -22.72 -0.25 -3.75
C PHE A 262 -22.18 0.25 -5.09
N SER A 263 -22.93 1.16 -5.73
CA SER A 263 -22.50 1.86 -6.94
C SER A 263 -22.24 3.33 -6.65
N PRO A 264 -21.01 3.81 -6.84
CA PRO A 264 -20.70 5.22 -6.65
C PRO A 264 -21.54 6.11 -7.59
N PRO A 265 -22.07 7.25 -7.10
CA PRO A 265 -22.81 8.17 -7.97
C PRO A 265 -21.97 8.65 -9.17
N ALA A 266 -22.57 8.81 -10.35
CA ALA A 266 -21.87 9.29 -11.55
C ALA A 266 -21.12 10.62 -11.29
N GLN A 267 -21.70 11.51 -10.47
CA GLN A 267 -21.07 12.77 -10.08
C GLN A 267 -19.74 12.56 -9.35
N SER A 268 -19.57 11.47 -8.59
CA SER A 268 -18.33 11.19 -7.87
C SER A 268 -17.16 10.91 -8.81
N TYR A 269 -17.41 10.26 -9.94
CA TYR A 269 -16.41 10.08 -11.00
C TYR A 269 -16.03 11.39 -11.69
N ILE A 270 -17.02 12.26 -11.96
CA ILE A 270 -16.80 13.58 -12.54
C ILE A 270 -15.95 14.43 -11.58
N ASN A 271 -16.28 14.44 -10.29
CA ASN A 271 -15.54 15.19 -9.28
C ASN A 271 -14.07 14.73 -9.20
N SER A 272 -13.81 13.42 -9.25
CA SER A 272 -12.44 12.91 -9.22
C SER A 272 -11.62 13.31 -10.46
N LEU A 273 -12.23 13.37 -11.65
CA LEU A 273 -11.57 13.87 -12.86
C LEU A 273 -11.33 15.38 -12.80
N LYS A 274 -12.24 16.15 -12.20
CA LYS A 274 -12.04 17.58 -11.95
C LYS A 274 -10.87 17.82 -10.99
N ALA A 275 -10.81 17.06 -9.89
CA ALA A 275 -9.69 17.12 -8.95
C ALA A 275 -8.36 16.72 -9.62
N ALA A 276 -8.36 15.69 -10.48
CA ALA A 276 -7.18 15.31 -11.26
C ALA A 276 -6.68 16.46 -12.16
N LYS A 277 -7.60 17.14 -12.86
CA LYS A 277 -7.29 18.30 -13.68
C LYS A 277 -6.70 19.44 -12.84
N GLU A 278 -7.33 19.74 -11.71
CA GLU A 278 -6.87 20.78 -10.77
C GLU A 278 -5.45 20.50 -10.29
N MET A 279 -5.18 19.27 -9.80
CA MET A 279 -3.85 18.86 -9.33
C MET A 279 -2.75 19.00 -10.39
N LEU A 280 -3.06 18.86 -11.68
CA LEU A 280 -2.09 19.08 -12.76
C LEU A 280 -1.81 20.57 -13.02
N SER A 281 -2.73 21.45 -12.61
CA SER A 281 -2.72 22.88 -12.93
C SER A 281 -2.17 23.76 -11.80
N ILE A 282 -2.24 23.31 -10.56
CA ILE A 282 -1.77 24.07 -9.40
C ILE A 282 -0.31 23.70 -9.06
N GLU A 283 0.38 24.60 -8.37
CA GLU A 283 1.79 24.41 -8.00
C GLU A 283 1.95 23.78 -6.61
N ASN A 284 1.11 24.17 -5.66
CA ASN A 284 1.22 23.76 -4.28
C ASN A 284 -0.16 23.45 -3.66
N CYS A 285 -0.17 22.51 -2.74
CA CYS A 285 -1.30 22.20 -1.90
C CYS A 285 -0.78 21.86 -0.50
N ASP A 286 -1.20 22.59 0.52
CA ASP A 286 -0.79 22.40 1.92
C ASP A 286 0.74 22.22 2.12
N GLY A 287 1.52 23.07 1.44
CA GLY A 287 2.99 23.08 1.51
C GLY A 287 3.69 22.03 0.64
N TYR A 288 2.95 21.16 -0.03
CA TYR A 288 3.48 20.16 -0.96
C TYR A 288 3.45 20.68 -2.40
N SER A 289 4.54 20.49 -3.14
CA SER A 289 4.52 20.67 -4.59
C SER A 289 3.68 19.58 -5.23
N ILE A 290 2.82 19.94 -6.20
CA ILE A 290 1.85 19.01 -6.80
C ILE A 290 1.91 19.06 -8.34
N GLY A 291 1.46 17.99 -8.99
CA GLY A 291 1.34 17.90 -10.45
C GLY A 291 2.65 18.14 -11.20
N ASN A 292 2.58 18.97 -12.24
CA ASN A 292 3.75 19.29 -13.06
C ASN A 292 4.85 20.03 -12.28
N TYR A 293 4.47 20.82 -11.30
CA TYR A 293 5.44 21.53 -10.46
C TYR A 293 6.17 20.56 -9.52
N ALA A 294 5.50 19.53 -8.99
CA ALA A 294 6.15 18.46 -8.25
C ALA A 294 7.21 17.75 -9.08
N LEU A 295 6.90 17.42 -10.35
CA LEU A 295 7.87 16.81 -11.26
C LEU A 295 9.08 17.71 -11.50
N GLN A 296 8.88 19.01 -11.65
CA GLN A 296 9.96 19.97 -11.82
C GLN A 296 10.85 20.05 -10.56
N LYS A 297 10.23 20.13 -9.38
CA LYS A 297 10.99 20.13 -8.10
C LYS A 297 11.77 18.84 -7.91
N TRP A 298 11.19 17.71 -8.28
CA TRP A 298 11.85 16.40 -8.19
C TRP A 298 13.04 16.31 -9.14
N GLN A 299 12.88 16.75 -10.40
CA GLN A 299 13.98 16.83 -11.38
C GLN A 299 15.12 17.71 -10.88
N ASN A 300 14.81 18.88 -10.30
CA ASN A 300 15.80 19.79 -9.75
C ASN A 300 16.54 19.16 -8.55
N ALA A 301 15.82 18.47 -7.67
CA ALA A 301 16.42 17.79 -6.53
C ALA A 301 17.37 16.66 -6.97
N LEU A 302 17.02 15.89 -8.02
CA LEU A 302 17.90 14.84 -8.57
C LEU A 302 19.18 15.39 -9.21
N LYS A 303 19.14 16.62 -9.76
CA LYS A 303 20.27 17.27 -10.40
C LYS A 303 21.21 17.97 -9.42
N ASP A 304 20.83 18.12 -8.16
CA ASP A 304 21.62 18.83 -7.14
C ASP A 304 22.79 17.97 -6.64
N ASN A 305 23.88 17.89 -7.43
CA ASN A 305 25.05 17.10 -7.11
C ASN A 305 25.70 17.53 -5.77
N ARG A 306 25.74 18.84 -5.47
CA ARG A 306 26.28 19.34 -4.21
C ARG A 306 25.52 18.80 -3.01
N TYR A 307 24.19 18.72 -3.12
CA TYR A 307 23.37 18.11 -2.08
C TYR A 307 23.74 16.63 -1.86
N PHE A 308 23.82 15.82 -2.91
CA PHE A 308 24.17 14.40 -2.79
C PHE A 308 25.59 14.17 -2.26
N GLU A 309 26.56 15.03 -2.63
CA GLU A 309 27.95 14.99 -2.13
C GLU A 309 28.03 15.35 -0.65
N SER A 310 27.17 16.25 -0.16
CA SER A 310 27.16 16.68 1.24
C SER A 310 26.58 15.66 2.22
N LEU A 311 25.87 14.63 1.72
CA LEU A 311 25.18 13.65 2.57
C LEU A 311 26.15 12.64 3.20
N THR A 312 25.92 12.31 4.47
CA THR A 312 26.52 11.12 5.09
C THR A 312 26.00 9.84 4.40
N ASN A 313 26.68 8.71 4.55
CA ASN A 313 26.23 7.44 3.97
C ASN A 313 24.82 7.04 4.45
N LYS A 314 24.49 7.32 5.70
CA LYS A 314 23.17 7.04 6.28
C LYS A 314 22.07 7.89 5.65
N GLU A 315 22.33 9.19 5.48
CA GLU A 315 21.41 10.13 4.84
C GLU A 315 21.23 9.82 3.35
N PHE A 316 22.34 9.54 2.65
CA PHE A 316 22.32 9.14 1.26
C PHE A 316 21.45 7.90 1.05
N ARG A 317 21.65 6.86 1.88
CA ARG A 317 20.81 5.64 1.85
C ARG A 317 19.34 5.96 2.07
N LYS A 318 19.03 6.80 3.07
CA LYS A 318 17.65 7.22 3.34
C LYS A 318 17.02 7.91 2.12
N ILE A 319 17.74 8.83 1.49
CA ILE A 319 17.26 9.56 0.32
C ILE A 319 17.03 8.62 -0.87
N CYS A 320 17.95 7.68 -1.14
CA CYS A 320 17.77 6.69 -2.21
C CYS A 320 16.52 5.84 -2.00
N VAL A 321 16.32 5.34 -0.78
CA VAL A 321 15.14 4.52 -0.43
C VAL A 321 13.85 5.33 -0.54
N ASN A 322 13.86 6.56 -0.04
CA ASN A 322 12.69 7.44 -0.14
C ASN A 322 12.35 7.77 -1.59
N ASN A 323 13.35 8.11 -2.40
CA ASN A 323 13.16 8.35 -3.83
C ASN A 323 12.56 7.14 -4.54
N GLN A 324 13.05 5.94 -4.21
CA GLN A 324 12.51 4.69 -4.75
C GLN A 324 11.01 4.53 -4.41
N PHE A 325 10.61 4.79 -3.16
CA PHE A 325 9.22 4.70 -2.76
C PHE A 325 8.34 5.69 -3.52
N LEU A 326 8.76 6.95 -3.62
CA LEU A 326 8.06 7.98 -4.39
C LEU A 326 7.89 7.58 -5.86
N PHE A 327 8.97 7.11 -6.48
CA PHE A 327 8.97 6.71 -7.87
C PHE A 327 8.07 5.50 -8.14
N ASN A 328 8.15 4.48 -7.28
CA ASN A 328 7.34 3.27 -7.39
C ASN A 328 5.85 3.57 -7.20
N LEU A 329 5.50 4.41 -6.21
CA LEU A 329 4.11 4.83 -6.02
C LEU A 329 3.59 5.57 -7.25
N TYR A 330 4.38 6.48 -7.82
CA TYR A 330 3.94 7.22 -8.99
C TYR A 330 3.75 6.29 -10.21
N CYS A 331 4.69 5.39 -10.44
CA CYS A 331 4.56 4.37 -11.49
C CYS A 331 3.28 3.51 -11.32
N PHE A 332 3.00 3.10 -10.09
CA PHE A 332 1.79 2.37 -9.74
C PHE A 332 0.53 3.21 -9.97
N ASN A 333 0.52 4.46 -9.52
CA ASN A 333 -0.61 5.38 -9.68
C ASN A 333 -0.97 5.58 -11.15
N CYS A 334 0.00 5.74 -12.04
CA CYS A 334 -0.26 5.86 -13.49
C CYS A 334 -1.01 4.64 -14.05
N LYS A 335 -0.66 3.42 -13.61
CA LYS A 335 -1.35 2.18 -13.99
C LYS A 335 -2.78 2.16 -13.47
N ILE A 336 -2.98 2.54 -12.21
CA ILE A 336 -4.32 2.60 -11.60
C ILE A 336 -5.17 3.66 -12.30
N ALA A 337 -4.64 4.86 -12.54
CA ALA A 337 -5.34 5.92 -13.28
C ALA A 337 -5.79 5.44 -14.67
N ALA A 338 -4.91 4.76 -15.41
CA ALA A 338 -5.25 4.20 -16.72
C ALA A 338 -6.38 3.17 -16.65
N ASN A 339 -6.37 2.31 -15.64
CA ASN A 339 -7.40 1.29 -15.45
C ASN A 339 -8.73 1.90 -14.97
N PHE A 340 -8.68 2.85 -14.04
CA PHE A 340 -9.86 3.60 -13.60
C PHE A 340 -10.56 4.29 -14.78
N LEU A 341 -9.80 4.99 -15.62
CA LEU A 341 -10.36 5.66 -16.80
C LEU A 341 -11.02 4.68 -17.77
N LYS A 342 -10.49 3.44 -17.88
CA LYS A 342 -11.14 2.38 -18.69
C LYS A 342 -12.45 1.90 -18.06
N SER A 343 -12.48 1.72 -16.74
CA SER A 343 -13.66 1.18 -16.05
C SER A 343 -14.88 2.11 -16.12
N ILE A 344 -14.67 3.41 -16.35
CA ILE A 344 -15.75 4.40 -16.41
C ILE A 344 -16.21 4.74 -17.83
N ILE A 345 -15.64 4.12 -18.87
CA ILE A 345 -15.98 4.42 -20.28
C ILE A 345 -17.46 4.18 -20.56
N GLU A 346 -18.01 3.10 -20.07
CA GLU A 346 -19.40 2.73 -20.32
C GLU A 346 -20.39 3.53 -19.45
N ILE A 347 -19.89 4.16 -18.37
CA ILE A 347 -20.69 5.09 -17.55
C ILE A 347 -20.89 6.42 -18.30
N PHE A 348 -19.91 6.81 -19.14
CA PHE A 348 -19.90 8.10 -19.84
C PHE A 348 -19.67 7.94 -21.35
N PRO A 349 -20.66 7.44 -22.09
CA PRO A 349 -20.54 7.12 -23.52
C PRO A 349 -20.17 8.35 -24.38
N ASP A 350 -20.69 9.53 -24.05
CA ASP A 350 -20.39 10.77 -24.78
C ASP A 350 -18.92 11.24 -24.60
N SER A 351 -18.25 10.75 -23.60
CA SER A 351 -16.84 11.05 -23.32
C SER A 351 -15.89 9.90 -23.64
N LYS A 352 -16.40 8.81 -24.22
CA LYS A 352 -15.68 7.55 -24.49
C LYS A 352 -14.30 7.78 -25.14
N GLU A 353 -14.25 8.54 -26.21
CA GLU A 353 -12.98 8.76 -26.93
C GLU A 353 -11.96 9.58 -26.11
N HIS A 354 -12.42 10.57 -25.34
CA HIS A 354 -11.55 11.32 -24.43
C HIS A 354 -11.00 10.43 -23.31
N LEU A 355 -11.86 9.61 -22.69
CA LEU A 355 -11.46 8.69 -21.61
C LEU A 355 -10.49 7.62 -22.10
N LYS A 356 -10.69 7.06 -23.32
CA LYS A 356 -9.72 6.15 -23.94
C LYS A 356 -8.36 6.82 -24.17
N ARG A 357 -8.35 8.05 -24.65
CA ARG A 357 -7.11 8.80 -24.87
C ARG A 357 -6.40 9.06 -23.54
N LEU A 358 -7.12 9.57 -22.52
CA LEU A 358 -6.55 9.78 -21.18
C LEU A 358 -5.96 8.50 -20.61
N SER A 359 -6.69 7.39 -20.68
CA SER A 359 -6.19 6.07 -20.25
C SER A 359 -4.91 5.66 -20.97
N LYS A 360 -4.83 5.90 -22.29
CA LYS A 360 -3.63 5.61 -23.08
C LYS A 360 -2.43 6.46 -22.64
N PHE A 361 -2.65 7.73 -22.33
CA PHE A 361 -1.57 8.63 -21.88
C PHE A 361 -1.04 8.24 -20.51
N TYR A 362 -1.91 8.02 -19.51
CA TYR A 362 -1.49 7.52 -18.20
C TYR A 362 -0.79 6.15 -18.29
N GLY A 363 -1.30 5.24 -19.13
CA GLY A 363 -0.63 3.97 -19.40
C GLY A 363 0.76 4.13 -20.05
N ALA A 364 0.93 5.14 -20.91
CA ALA A 364 2.23 5.46 -21.51
C ALA A 364 3.20 6.08 -20.50
N GLU A 365 2.73 6.91 -19.56
CA GLU A 365 3.52 7.39 -18.42
C GLU A 365 4.02 6.24 -17.55
N GLY A 366 3.11 5.34 -17.16
CA GLY A 366 3.46 4.16 -16.38
C GLY A 366 4.53 3.31 -17.07
N LYS A 367 4.48 3.16 -18.41
CA LYS A 367 5.52 2.46 -19.18
C LYS A 367 6.87 3.19 -19.16
N VAL A 368 6.87 4.52 -19.30
CA VAL A 368 8.11 5.32 -19.22
C VAL A 368 8.78 5.14 -17.85
N LEU A 369 7.99 5.25 -16.78
CA LEU A 369 8.48 5.08 -15.43
C LEU A 369 8.94 3.65 -15.17
N HIS A 370 8.18 2.65 -15.55
CA HIS A 370 8.53 1.23 -15.38
C HIS A 370 9.87 0.88 -16.07
N ASN A 371 10.09 1.39 -17.27
CA ASN A 371 11.36 1.19 -17.97
C ASN A 371 12.55 1.86 -17.27
N CYS A 372 12.30 2.90 -16.48
CA CYS A 372 13.31 3.59 -15.70
C CYS A 372 13.59 2.89 -14.36
N GLN A 373 12.67 2.07 -13.82
CA GLN A 373 12.84 1.41 -12.51
C GLN A 373 14.12 0.57 -12.41
N LYS A 374 14.62 0.03 -13.52
CA LYS A 374 15.90 -0.71 -13.55
C LYS A 374 17.12 0.12 -13.15
N TYR A 375 17.02 1.44 -13.20
CA TYR A 375 18.09 2.36 -12.81
C TYR A 375 17.96 2.86 -11.37
N ILE A 376 16.86 2.50 -10.68
CA ILE A 376 16.63 2.91 -9.30
C ILE A 376 17.04 1.77 -8.38
N PRO A 377 18.01 2.00 -7.46
CA PRO A 377 18.56 0.93 -6.64
C PRO A 377 17.49 0.27 -5.78
N ILE A 378 17.43 -1.06 -5.85
CA ILE A 378 16.54 -1.87 -5.04
C ILE A 378 17.35 -2.32 -3.83
N ASN A 379 16.95 -1.85 -2.66
CA ASN A 379 17.22 -2.38 -1.32
C ASN A 379 18.35 -3.43 -1.22
N SER A 380 19.58 -3.01 -1.42
CA SER A 380 20.74 -3.88 -1.24
C SER A 380 21.49 -3.49 0.03
N ASN A 381 22.15 -4.44 0.66
CA ASN A 381 23.16 -4.17 1.69
C ASN A 381 24.44 -3.54 1.10
N GLU A 382 24.45 -3.29 -0.20
CA GLU A 382 25.54 -2.73 -0.97
C GLU A 382 25.63 -1.21 -0.81
N ASP A 383 26.79 -0.65 -1.15
CA ASP A 383 26.98 0.79 -1.16
C ASP A 383 26.16 1.45 -2.26
N LEU A 384 25.05 2.08 -1.89
CA LEU A 384 24.14 2.73 -2.82
C LEU A 384 24.78 3.87 -3.62
N ARG A 385 25.95 4.40 -3.20
CA ARG A 385 26.68 5.41 -3.96
C ARG A 385 27.22 4.86 -5.30
N ILE A 386 27.49 3.56 -5.37
CA ILE A 386 27.94 2.89 -6.60
C ILE A 386 26.76 2.81 -7.61
N PHE A 387 25.53 2.70 -7.13
CA PHE A 387 24.34 2.53 -7.97
C PHE A 387 23.59 3.83 -8.26
N PHE A 388 23.43 4.71 -7.26
CA PHE A 388 22.69 5.96 -7.41
C PHE A 388 23.62 7.12 -7.79
N THR A 389 24.41 6.91 -8.83
CA THR A 389 25.34 7.89 -9.39
C THR A 389 24.60 9.03 -10.09
N GLU A 390 25.30 10.11 -10.44
CA GLU A 390 24.74 11.19 -11.25
C GLU A 390 24.15 10.67 -12.56
N GLN A 391 24.80 9.72 -13.22
CA GLN A 391 24.28 9.13 -14.46
C GLN A 391 22.93 8.43 -14.25
N TYR A 392 22.74 7.70 -13.14
CA TYR A 392 21.46 7.07 -12.82
C TYR A 392 20.38 8.10 -12.50
N ARG A 393 20.70 9.14 -11.73
CA ARG A 393 19.78 10.24 -11.46
C ARG A 393 19.36 10.97 -12.74
N ASN A 394 20.28 11.18 -13.68
CA ASN A 394 19.97 11.76 -14.97
C ASN A 394 19.00 10.92 -15.82
N ASN A 395 19.08 9.58 -15.76
CA ASN A 395 18.10 8.72 -16.43
C ASN A 395 16.69 8.89 -15.82
N GLU A 396 16.60 9.04 -14.52
CA GLU A 396 15.34 9.31 -13.83
C GLU A 396 14.79 10.70 -14.21
N VAL A 397 15.64 11.72 -14.25
CA VAL A 397 15.27 13.07 -14.74
C VAL A 397 14.70 13.03 -16.15
N VAL A 398 15.33 12.27 -17.06
CA VAL A 398 14.83 12.12 -18.44
C VAL A 398 13.46 11.47 -18.47
N ALA A 399 13.21 10.47 -17.61
CA ALA A 399 11.89 9.85 -17.50
C ALA A 399 10.85 10.85 -16.98
N LEU A 400 11.14 11.60 -15.91
CA LEU A 400 10.24 12.62 -15.34
C LEU A 400 9.93 13.74 -16.33
N ILE A 401 10.89 14.18 -17.17
CA ILE A 401 10.65 15.16 -18.25
C ILE A 401 9.67 14.60 -19.29
N LYS A 402 9.84 13.32 -19.69
CA LYS A 402 8.91 12.69 -20.64
C LYS A 402 7.49 12.60 -20.08
N VAL A 403 7.37 12.30 -18.80
CA VAL A 403 6.08 12.26 -18.10
C VAL A 403 5.48 13.66 -18.03
N GLN A 404 6.24 14.69 -17.64
CA GLN A 404 5.75 16.06 -17.59
C GLN A 404 5.18 16.55 -18.94
N LYS A 405 5.81 16.18 -20.06
CA LYS A 405 5.27 16.45 -21.39
C LYS A 405 3.92 15.77 -21.61
N LYS A 406 3.77 14.51 -21.16
CA LYS A 406 2.48 13.79 -21.27
C LYS A 406 1.40 14.38 -20.38
N ASN A 407 1.74 14.85 -19.20
CA ASN A 407 0.81 15.56 -18.32
C ASN A 407 0.22 16.82 -18.98
N ASN A 408 1.02 17.56 -19.76
CA ASN A 408 0.50 18.70 -20.52
C ASN A 408 -0.51 18.27 -21.61
N GLU A 409 -0.27 17.12 -22.26
CA GLU A 409 -1.21 16.56 -23.21
C GLU A 409 -2.48 16.03 -22.52
N ILE A 410 -2.35 15.39 -21.34
CA ILE A 410 -3.47 14.98 -20.50
C ILE A 410 -4.31 16.19 -20.10
N LEU A 411 -3.69 17.25 -19.64
CA LEU A 411 -4.39 18.49 -19.25
C LEU A 411 -5.17 19.06 -20.42
N ALA A 412 -4.57 19.15 -21.61
CA ALA A 412 -5.24 19.64 -22.83
C ALA A 412 -6.44 18.77 -23.26
N ILE A 413 -6.40 17.46 -22.99
CA ILE A 413 -7.56 16.58 -23.21
C ILE A 413 -8.63 16.81 -22.15
N MET A 414 -8.24 16.95 -20.87
CA MET A 414 -9.17 17.18 -19.76
C MET A 414 -9.90 18.52 -19.91
N GLU A 415 -9.26 19.56 -20.44
CA GLU A 415 -9.90 20.85 -20.71
C GLU A 415 -11.07 20.75 -21.71
N LYS A 416 -11.01 19.78 -22.62
CA LYS A 416 -12.02 19.53 -23.66
C LYS A 416 -13.00 18.42 -23.31
N LEU A 417 -12.90 17.88 -22.08
CA LEU A 417 -13.73 16.74 -21.67
C LEU A 417 -15.21 17.15 -21.56
N PRO A 418 -16.11 16.51 -22.30
CA PRO A 418 -17.56 16.86 -22.28
C PRO A 418 -18.19 16.79 -20.90
N LEU A 419 -17.67 15.92 -20.02
CA LEU A 419 -18.13 15.75 -18.62
C LEU A 419 -17.99 17.00 -17.75
N PHE A 420 -17.23 18.01 -18.18
CA PHE A 420 -17.01 19.24 -17.42
C PHE A 420 -17.91 20.40 -17.83
N LYS A 421 -18.69 20.21 -18.89
CA LYS A 421 -19.74 21.12 -19.36
C LYS A 421 -21.03 20.90 -18.62
#